data_f6d919a6a3401c5b5eb1ba9dc0ef05c7
#
_entry.id   f6d919a6a3401c5b5eb1ba9dc0ef05c7
#
_cell.length_a   1.000
_cell.length_b   1.000
_cell.length_c   1.000
_cell.angle_alpha   90.00
_cell.angle_beta   90.00
_cell.angle_gamma   90.00
#
_symmetry.space_group_name_H-M   'P 1'
#
loop_
_entity.id
_entity.type
_entity.pdbx_description
1 polymer ?
#
loop_
_entity_poly.entity_id
_entity_poly.type
_entity_poly.pdbx_seq_one_letter_code
_entity_poly.pdbx_strand_id
1 'polypeptide(L)'
;VPVERVEKASISEDGLLWIVLDQQGRAELHEMTRANLGQPVQIVMAGQVVLHFTVITELESGRLRVQNPHQGLIEALEAFL
;
A
#
# COMPACT_ATOMS: atom_id res chain seq x y z
N VAL A 1 4.12 -4.52 4.19
CA VAL A 1 4.65 -3.15 4.37
C VAL A 1 4.34 -2.68 5.79
N PRO A 2 5.36 -2.33 6.57
CA PRO A 2 5.12 -1.79 7.91
C PRO A 2 4.43 -0.43 7.87
N VAL A 3 3.61 -0.15 8.86
CA VAL A 3 2.93 1.15 8.99
C VAL A 3 3.94 2.29 9.08
N GLU A 4 5.13 2.06 9.65
CA GLU A 4 6.19 3.06 9.75
C GLU A 4 6.69 3.54 8.39
N ARG A 5 6.42 2.81 7.32
CA ARG A 5 6.80 3.21 5.96
C ARG A 5 5.78 4.11 5.28
N VAL A 6 4.67 4.39 5.94
CA VAL A 6 3.66 5.29 5.42
C VAL A 6 4.07 6.73 5.70
N GLU A 7 4.17 7.52 4.66
CA GLU A 7 4.44 8.95 4.78
C GLU A 7 3.14 9.74 4.92
N LYS A 8 2.11 9.31 4.21
CA LYS A 8 0.86 10.05 4.09
C LYS A 8 -0.29 9.09 3.81
N ALA A 9 -1.46 9.40 4.35
CA ALA A 9 -2.68 8.66 4.01
C ALA A 9 -3.85 9.63 3.92
N SER A 10 -4.81 9.33 3.05
CA SER A 10 -6.02 10.13 2.92
C SER A 10 -7.17 9.27 2.42
N ILE A 11 -8.40 9.69 2.73
CA ILE A 11 -9.60 9.02 2.23
C ILE A 11 -10.31 9.99 1.31
N SER A 12 -10.57 9.56 0.07
CA SER A 12 -11.27 10.38 -0.92
C SER A 12 -12.79 10.36 -0.68
N GLU A 13 -13.51 11.24 -1.38
CA GLU A 13 -14.96 11.34 -1.26
C GLU A 13 -15.68 10.04 -1.65
N ASP A 14 -15.13 9.27 -2.55
CA ASP A 14 -15.70 7.99 -3.00
C ASP A 14 -15.26 6.80 -2.14
N GLY A 15 -14.64 7.06 -0.98
CA GLY A 15 -14.30 6.03 -0.02
C GLY A 15 -13.02 5.27 -0.29
N LEU A 16 -12.19 5.74 -1.22
CA LEU A 16 -10.90 5.12 -1.50
C LEU A 16 -9.84 5.59 -0.51
N LEU A 17 -9.08 4.66 0.03
CA LEU A 17 -7.95 4.99 0.89
C LEU A 17 -6.70 5.09 0.03
N TRP A 18 -6.06 6.24 0.07
CA TRP A 18 -4.80 6.50 -0.63
C TRP A 18 -3.67 6.48 0.38
N ILE A 19 -2.65 5.69 0.10
CA ILE A 19 -1.47 5.55 0.95
C ILE A 19 -0.25 5.94 0.14
N VAL A 20 0.57 6.84 0.68
CA VAL A 20 1.85 7.20 0.08
C VAL A 20 2.95 6.69 1.00
N LEU A 21 3.82 5.83 0.47
CA LEU A 21 4.94 5.29 1.21
C LEU A 21 6.09 6.28 1.24
N ASP A 22 6.91 6.18 2.30
CA ASP A 22 8.14 6.97 2.37
C ASP A 22 9.17 6.45 1.35
N GLN A 23 10.33 7.08 1.30
CA GLN A 23 11.36 6.71 0.33
C GLN A 23 11.78 5.26 0.48
N GLN A 24 11.95 4.77 1.70
CA GLN A 24 12.34 3.38 1.94
C GLN A 24 11.23 2.40 1.56
N GLY A 25 9.98 2.69 1.91
CA GLY A 25 8.83 1.86 1.54
C GLY A 25 8.64 1.80 0.03
N ARG A 26 8.83 2.92 -0.64
CA ARG A 26 8.77 2.98 -2.11
C ARG A 26 9.85 2.11 -2.75
N ALA A 27 11.07 2.18 -2.23
CA ALA A 27 12.16 1.35 -2.74
C ALA A 27 11.91 -0.14 -2.52
N GLU A 28 11.37 -0.51 -1.36
CA GLU A 28 11.01 -1.90 -1.06
C GLU A 28 9.91 -2.40 -1.98
N LEU A 29 8.89 -1.59 -2.23
CA LEU A 29 7.79 -1.95 -3.14
C LEU A 29 8.30 -2.10 -4.57
N HIS A 30 9.16 -1.20 -5.02
CA HIS A 30 9.76 -1.27 -6.35
C HIS A 30 10.56 -2.56 -6.53
N GLU A 31 11.41 -2.89 -5.56
CA GLU A 31 12.23 -4.10 -5.61
C GLU A 31 11.36 -5.36 -5.57
N MET A 32 10.33 -5.40 -4.73
CA MET A 32 9.43 -6.53 -4.63
C MET A 32 8.69 -6.75 -5.96
N THR A 33 8.17 -5.70 -6.57
CA THR A 33 7.46 -5.84 -7.84
C THR A 33 8.40 -6.21 -8.98
N ARG A 34 9.61 -5.65 -9.00
CA ARG A 34 10.61 -6.01 -9.98
C ARG A 34 10.98 -7.49 -9.92
N ALA A 35 11.12 -8.02 -8.69
CA ALA A 35 11.50 -9.42 -8.49
C ALA A 35 10.37 -10.41 -8.78
N ASN A 36 9.13 -9.95 -8.86
CA ASN A 36 7.95 -10.80 -8.98
C ASN A 36 7.09 -10.49 -10.22
N LEU A 37 7.69 -9.98 -11.28
CA LEU A 37 6.94 -9.70 -12.51
C LEU A 37 6.24 -10.98 -13.01
N GLY A 38 4.95 -10.84 -13.32
CA GLY A 38 4.11 -11.95 -13.77
C GLY A 38 3.57 -12.83 -12.64
N GLN A 39 3.90 -12.54 -11.39
CA GLN A 39 3.50 -13.35 -10.23
C GLN A 39 2.40 -12.66 -9.42
N PRO A 40 1.52 -13.46 -8.78
CA PRO A 40 0.57 -12.88 -7.83
C PRO A 40 1.29 -12.49 -6.54
N VAL A 41 0.96 -11.31 -6.01
CA VAL A 41 1.53 -10.81 -4.76
C VAL A 41 0.44 -10.24 -3.88
N GLN A 42 0.72 -10.15 -2.59
CA GLN A 42 -0.14 -9.50 -1.61
C GLN A 42 0.66 -8.43 -0.90
N ILE A 43 0.03 -7.28 -0.66
CA ILE A 43 0.60 -6.25 0.20
C ILE A 43 -0.15 -6.29 1.52
N VAL A 44 0.59 -6.50 2.60
CA VAL A 44 0.04 -6.61 3.96
C VAL A 44 0.48 -5.40 4.77
N MET A 45 -0.45 -4.80 5.49
CA MET A 45 -0.16 -3.67 6.37
C MET A 45 -1.05 -3.79 7.60
N ALA A 46 -0.47 -3.60 8.80
CA ALA A 46 -1.17 -3.72 10.07
C ALA A 46 -1.89 -5.07 10.23
N GLY A 47 -1.30 -6.15 9.71
CA GLY A 47 -1.89 -7.48 9.77
C GLY A 47 -3.03 -7.74 8.80
N GLN A 48 -3.32 -6.79 7.91
CA GLN A 48 -4.41 -6.89 6.93
C GLN A 48 -3.85 -6.93 5.52
N VAL A 49 -4.43 -7.77 4.66
CA VAL A 49 -4.11 -7.75 3.23
C VAL A 49 -4.82 -6.53 2.63
N VAL A 50 -4.05 -5.55 2.19
CA VAL A 50 -4.60 -4.31 1.62
C VAL A 50 -4.73 -4.38 0.11
N LEU A 51 -3.85 -5.12 -0.55
CA LEU A 51 -3.90 -5.33 -2.01
C LEU A 51 -3.49 -6.75 -2.34
N HIS A 52 -4.13 -7.28 -3.38
CA HIS A 52 -3.80 -8.59 -3.94
C HIS A 52 -3.89 -8.46 -5.46
N PHE A 53 -2.78 -8.66 -6.15
CA PHE A 53 -2.74 -8.45 -7.60
C PHE A 53 -1.61 -9.24 -8.24
N THR A 54 -1.69 -9.41 -9.56
CA THR A 54 -0.58 -9.95 -10.35
C THR A 54 0.27 -8.78 -10.82
N VAL A 55 1.59 -8.89 -10.64
CA VAL A 55 2.52 -7.82 -11.01
C VAL A 55 2.66 -7.77 -12.53
N ILE A 56 2.15 -6.73 -13.15
CA ILE A 56 2.25 -6.52 -14.59
C ILE A 56 3.48 -5.67 -14.91
N THR A 57 3.80 -4.73 -14.05
CA THR A 57 4.93 -3.82 -14.22
C THR A 57 5.50 -3.44 -12.86
N GLU A 58 6.72 -2.90 -12.86
CA GLU A 58 7.34 -2.40 -11.64
C GLU A 58 6.56 -1.19 -11.11
N LEU A 59 6.40 -1.13 -9.79
CA LEU A 59 5.72 -0.02 -9.12
C LEU A 59 6.76 0.93 -8.53
N GLU A 60 6.87 2.10 -9.09
CA GLU A 60 7.89 3.09 -8.72
C GLU A 60 7.35 4.26 -7.90
N SER A 61 6.03 4.50 -7.97
CA SER A 61 5.43 5.69 -7.36
C SER A 61 5.32 5.64 -5.84
N GLY A 62 5.27 4.44 -5.25
CA GLY A 62 5.05 4.29 -3.83
C GLY A 62 3.64 4.67 -3.37
N ARG A 63 2.70 4.77 -4.29
CA ARG A 63 1.30 5.11 -4.00
C ARG A 63 0.44 3.88 -4.09
N LEU A 64 -0.38 3.67 -3.05
CA LEU A 64 -1.30 2.54 -2.98
C LEU A 64 -2.72 3.07 -2.89
N ARG A 65 -3.62 2.48 -3.67
CA ARG A 65 -5.04 2.79 -3.63
C ARG A 65 -5.79 1.56 -3.14
N VAL A 66 -6.48 1.69 -2.01
CA VAL A 66 -7.19 0.60 -1.39
C VAL A 66 -8.69 0.84 -1.52
N GLN A 67 -9.39 -0.10 -2.17
CA GLN A 67 -10.85 -0.07 -2.24
C GLN A 67 -11.41 -0.81 -1.04
N ASN A 68 -12.49 -0.29 -0.45
CA ASN A 68 -13.14 -0.89 0.70
C ASN A 68 -12.18 -1.21 1.84
N PRO A 69 -11.42 -0.23 2.35
CA PRO A 69 -10.44 -0.49 3.39
C PRO A 69 -11.11 -1.03 4.66
N HIS A 70 -10.47 -2.00 5.31
CA HIS A 70 -10.94 -2.52 6.59
C HIS A 70 -10.84 -1.45 7.67
N GLN A 71 -11.77 -1.48 8.61
CA GLN A 71 -11.76 -0.54 9.74
C GLN A 71 -10.46 -0.61 10.53
N GLY A 72 -9.91 -1.82 10.73
CA GLY A 72 -8.64 -1.97 11.43
C GLY A 72 -7.48 -1.29 10.73
N LEU A 73 -7.47 -1.27 9.38
CA LEU A 73 -6.46 -0.55 8.62
C LEU A 73 -6.63 0.96 8.77
N ILE A 74 -7.85 1.45 8.70
CA ILE A 74 -8.15 2.88 8.90
C ILE A 74 -7.69 3.33 10.28
N GLU A 75 -7.98 2.55 11.32
CA GLU A 75 -7.56 2.84 12.68
C GLU A 75 -6.03 2.87 12.81
N ALA A 76 -5.34 1.94 12.17
CA ALA A 76 -3.89 1.89 12.18
C ALA A 76 -3.25 3.11 11.51
N LEU A 77 -3.96 3.74 10.57
CA LEU A 77 -3.46 4.88 9.80
C LEU A 77 -4.02 6.22 10.27
N GLU A 78 -4.79 6.26 11.36
CA GLU A 78 -5.40 7.50 11.85
C GLU A 78 -4.41 8.64 12.05
N ALA A 79 -3.19 8.33 12.48
CA ALA A 79 -2.17 9.34 12.70
C ALA A 79 -1.74 10.04 11.41
N PHE A 80 -2.03 9.46 10.25
CA PHE A 80 -1.68 9.99 8.93
C PHE A 80 -2.88 10.63 8.22
N LEU A 81 -4.07 10.44 8.75
CA LEU A 81 -5.30 11.00 8.20
C LEU A 81 -5.61 12.38 8.85
#